data_fefb305f6b0720db7d049e6401ec201c
#
_entry.id   fefb305f6b0720db7d049e6401ec201c
#
_cell.length_a   1.000
_cell.length_b   1.000
_cell.length_c   1.000
_cell.angle_alpha   90.00
_cell.angle_beta   90.00
_cell.angle_gamma   90.00
#
_symmetry.space_group_name_H-M   'P 1'
#
loop_
_entity.id
_entity.type
_entity.pdbx_description
1 polymer ?
#
loop_
_entity_poly.entity_id
_entity_poly.type
_entity_poly.pdbx_seq_one_letter_code
_entity_poly.pdbx_strand_id
1 'polypeptide(L)'
;SGWIDKEEFFLENNESVELVCSLVVGNTEIVKTTLFSGSSFVVNHHIAQQGEDNGLDLYLMWDSGINNTEKNLYDDVSYSGVSASYNQEIETLSFIPGSLNDRLENRGSYSGAIDWAAIRNKYFIMAMVPESSVGLVVLDGSTKQFTNKEFSPVYSVTLSDAETSQNMSINTYFGPLDIDNI
;
A
#
# COMPACT_ATOMS: atom_id res chain seq x y z
N SER A 1 21.37 -9.39 8.44
CA SER A 1 20.70 -9.72 7.17
C SER A 1 20.46 -11.22 7.15
N GLY A 2 19.26 -11.64 7.54
CA GLY A 2 18.83 -13.02 7.40
C GLY A 2 18.40 -13.24 5.95
N TRP A 3 19.03 -14.17 5.27
CA TRP A 3 18.55 -14.67 3.99
C TRP A 3 17.52 -15.73 4.25
N ILE A 4 16.40 -15.70 3.52
CA ILE A 4 15.41 -16.78 3.56
C ILE A 4 16.01 -17.92 2.74
N ASP A 5 16.28 -19.06 3.37
CA ASP A 5 16.87 -20.23 2.71
C ASP A 5 15.91 -20.94 1.73
N LYS A 6 14.64 -20.51 1.67
CA LYS A 6 13.64 -21.00 0.73
C LYS A 6 13.08 -19.83 -0.07
N GLU A 7 13.09 -19.98 -1.39
CA GLU A 7 12.53 -19.00 -2.33
C GLU A 7 11.00 -19.05 -2.43
N GLU A 8 10.39 -20.17 -2.07
CA GLU A 8 8.94 -20.41 -2.19
C GLU A 8 8.37 -21.12 -0.97
N PHE A 9 7.20 -20.69 -0.51
CA PHE A 9 6.39 -21.33 0.50
C PHE A 9 5.00 -21.61 -0.07
N PHE A 10 4.54 -22.85 0.05
CA PHE A 10 3.17 -23.25 -0.29
C PHE A 10 2.39 -23.47 1.00
N LEU A 11 1.30 -22.73 1.16
CA LEU A 11 0.44 -22.81 2.33
C LEU A 11 -0.88 -23.46 1.94
N GLU A 12 -1.31 -24.45 2.72
CA GLU A 12 -2.67 -24.97 2.65
C GLU A 12 -3.66 -24.02 3.34
N ASN A 13 -4.96 -24.19 3.09
CA ASN A 13 -6.00 -23.26 3.55
C ASN A 13 -6.02 -22.99 5.07
N ASN A 14 -5.50 -23.90 5.87
CA ASN A 14 -5.46 -23.80 7.34
C ASN A 14 -4.06 -23.51 7.88
N GLU A 15 -3.10 -23.26 7.02
CA GLU A 15 -1.72 -22.96 7.39
C GLU A 15 -1.45 -21.46 7.38
N SER A 16 -0.46 -21.07 8.17
CA SER A 16 0.07 -19.72 8.18
C SER A 16 1.59 -19.73 8.31
N VAL A 17 2.24 -18.69 7.80
CA VAL A 17 3.67 -18.47 7.97
C VAL A 17 3.90 -17.06 8.47
N GLU A 18 4.82 -16.94 9.41
CA GLU A 18 5.28 -15.68 9.96
C GLU A 18 6.68 -15.35 9.44
N LEU A 19 6.84 -14.15 8.92
CA LEU A 19 8.13 -13.59 8.52
C LEU A 19 8.49 -12.46 9.48
N VAL A 20 9.63 -12.57 10.15
CA VAL A 20 10.15 -11.54 11.05
C VAL A 20 11.41 -10.93 10.44
N CYS A 21 11.40 -9.61 10.30
CA CYS A 21 12.55 -8.83 9.84
C CYS A 21 12.90 -7.78 10.90
N SER A 22 14.19 -7.57 11.15
CA SER A 22 14.65 -6.49 12.02
C SER A 22 15.69 -5.61 11.35
N LEU A 23 15.70 -4.33 11.74
CA LEU A 23 16.63 -3.32 11.30
C LEU A 23 17.03 -2.45 12.51
N VAL A 24 18.32 -2.18 12.65
CA VAL A 24 18.82 -1.26 13.69
C VAL A 24 19.20 0.06 13.02
N VAL A 25 18.62 1.15 13.53
CA VAL A 25 18.89 2.53 13.09
C VAL A 25 19.29 3.35 14.33
N GLY A 26 20.57 3.70 14.42
CA GLY A 26 21.11 4.34 15.65
C GLY A 26 20.99 3.40 16.85
N ASN A 27 20.27 3.81 17.89
CA ASN A 27 19.99 3.05 19.10
C ASN A 27 18.57 2.42 19.10
N THR A 28 17.86 2.50 17.98
CA THR A 28 16.50 1.96 17.84
C THR A 28 16.51 0.70 16.99
N GLU A 29 15.95 -0.38 17.48
CA GLU A 29 15.64 -1.58 16.71
C GLU A 29 14.20 -1.48 16.22
N ILE A 30 13.99 -1.70 14.91
CA ILE A 30 12.69 -1.81 14.27
C ILE A 30 12.48 -3.28 13.92
N VAL A 31 11.40 -3.86 14.43
CA VAL A 31 11.01 -5.25 14.13
C VAL A 31 9.71 -5.22 13.36
N LYS A 32 9.70 -5.82 12.17
CA LYS A 32 8.49 -6.03 11.37
C LYS A 32 8.15 -7.51 11.34
N THR A 33 6.98 -7.84 11.84
CA THR A 33 6.37 -9.18 11.75
C THR A 33 5.29 -9.15 10.67
N THR A 34 5.33 -10.12 9.76
CA THR A 34 4.34 -10.28 8.69
C THR A 34 3.76 -11.66 8.74
N LEU A 35 2.44 -11.78 8.87
CA LEU A 35 1.71 -13.05 8.91
C LEU A 35 0.94 -13.25 7.61
N PHE A 36 1.21 -14.36 6.94
CA PHE A 36 0.52 -14.84 5.76
C PHE A 36 -0.36 -16.04 6.11
N SER A 37 -1.57 -16.09 5.57
CA SER A 37 -2.51 -17.21 5.75
C SER A 37 -2.90 -17.79 4.40
N GLY A 38 -2.93 -19.13 4.29
CA GLY A 38 -3.17 -19.83 3.03
C GLY A 38 -4.57 -19.64 2.44
N SER A 39 -5.56 -19.23 3.25
CA SER A 39 -6.95 -19.02 2.82
C SER A 39 -7.35 -17.55 2.69
N SER A 40 -6.42 -16.62 2.77
CA SER A 40 -6.73 -15.19 2.85
C SER A 40 -5.91 -14.36 1.86
N PHE A 41 -6.55 -13.37 1.25
CA PHE A 41 -5.89 -12.27 0.53
C PHE A 41 -5.40 -11.16 1.49
N VAL A 42 -5.64 -11.30 2.78
CA VAL A 42 -5.18 -10.36 3.80
C VAL A 42 -3.86 -10.83 4.38
N VAL A 43 -2.91 -9.91 4.44
CA VAL A 43 -1.61 -10.06 5.08
C VAL A 43 -1.56 -9.11 6.26
N ASN A 44 -1.26 -9.63 7.45
CA ASN A 44 -1.19 -8.82 8.65
C ASN A 44 0.27 -8.39 8.89
N HIS A 45 0.47 -7.11 9.18
CA HIS A 45 1.78 -6.55 9.51
C HIS A 45 1.74 -5.92 10.89
N HIS A 46 2.73 -6.24 11.69
CA HIS A 46 3.01 -5.56 12.96
C HIS A 46 4.42 -5.00 12.93
N ILE A 47 4.56 -3.71 13.19
CA ILE A 47 5.84 -3.00 13.22
C ILE A 47 6.01 -2.45 14.63
N ALA A 48 7.11 -2.81 15.29
CA ALA A 48 7.46 -2.35 16.63
C ALA A 48 8.82 -1.66 16.63
N GLN A 49 8.95 -0.60 17.40
CA GLN A 49 10.21 0.09 17.67
C GLN A 49 10.62 -0.14 19.13
N GLN A 50 11.90 -0.47 19.34
CA GLN A 50 12.50 -0.65 20.66
C GLN A 50 13.81 0.14 20.73
N GLY A 51 13.93 1.07 21.66
CA GLY A 51 15.13 1.89 21.83
C GLY A 51 14.95 2.99 22.85
N GLU A 52 16.03 3.72 23.13
CA GLU A 52 16.05 4.81 24.11
C GLU A 52 15.63 6.17 23.50
N ASP A 53 15.60 6.28 22.17
CA ASP A 53 15.19 7.48 21.46
C ASP A 53 13.65 7.60 21.44
N ASN A 54 13.14 8.82 21.25
CA ASN A 54 11.70 9.14 21.23
C ASN A 54 10.89 8.48 20.09
N GLY A 55 11.44 7.46 19.48
CA GLY A 55 10.90 6.76 18.33
C GLY A 55 11.27 7.45 17.01
N LEU A 56 11.21 6.67 15.94
CA LEU A 56 11.37 7.15 14.57
C LEU A 56 9.98 7.31 13.95
N ASP A 57 9.80 8.31 13.10
CA ASP A 57 8.58 8.42 12.32
C ASP A 57 8.45 7.21 11.39
N LEU A 58 7.36 6.46 11.54
CA LEU A 58 7.07 5.29 10.71
C LEU A 58 6.20 5.70 9.52
N TYR A 59 6.67 5.33 8.34
CA TYR A 59 5.93 5.49 7.11
C TYR A 59 5.75 4.12 6.46
N LEU A 60 4.50 3.74 6.21
CA LEU A 60 4.21 2.58 5.38
C LEU A 60 3.82 3.05 3.98
N MET A 61 4.61 2.65 2.98
CA MET A 61 4.43 3.10 1.61
C MET A 61 4.27 1.90 0.67
N TRP A 62 3.30 2.02 -0.25
CA TRP A 62 3.23 1.23 -1.46
C TRP A 62 3.50 2.15 -2.66
N ASP A 63 4.65 2.00 -3.30
CA ASP A 63 5.17 2.92 -4.31
C ASP A 63 5.08 2.44 -5.78
N SER A 64 4.71 1.18 -5.97
CA SER A 64 4.81 0.52 -7.28
C SER A 64 3.49 0.49 -8.06
N GLY A 65 2.37 0.89 -7.44
CA GLY A 65 1.05 0.78 -8.03
C GLY A 65 0.64 -0.68 -8.27
N ILE A 66 -0.32 -0.89 -9.16
CA ILE A 66 -0.73 -2.19 -9.69
C ILE A 66 -0.43 -2.17 -11.19
N ASN A 67 0.17 -3.24 -11.71
CA ASN A 67 0.49 -3.32 -13.14
C ASN A 67 -0.78 -3.30 -13.99
N ASN A 68 -0.67 -2.74 -15.21
CA ASN A 68 -1.74 -2.78 -16.19
C ASN A 68 -2.12 -4.22 -16.53
N THR A 69 -3.41 -4.48 -16.58
CA THR A 69 -3.98 -5.81 -16.87
C THR A 69 -4.62 -5.89 -18.24
N GLU A 70 -4.91 -4.74 -18.84
CA GLU A 70 -5.55 -4.63 -20.14
C GLU A 70 -4.55 -4.29 -21.24
N LYS A 71 -4.81 -4.82 -22.45
CA LYS A 71 -4.09 -4.42 -23.67
C LYS A 71 -4.46 -2.99 -24.10
N ASN A 72 -5.68 -2.57 -23.78
CA ASN A 72 -6.18 -1.23 -24.03
C ASN A 72 -5.91 -0.37 -22.79
N LEU A 73 -4.90 0.47 -22.86
CA LEU A 73 -4.52 1.36 -21.78
C LEU A 73 -5.65 2.32 -21.35
N TYR A 74 -6.55 2.68 -22.28
CA TYR A 74 -7.69 3.55 -21.97
C TYR A 74 -8.61 2.90 -20.91
N ASP A 75 -8.85 1.58 -21.02
CA ASP A 75 -9.69 0.86 -20.06
C ASP A 75 -9.00 0.79 -18.69
N ASP A 76 -7.71 0.45 -18.64
CA ASP A 76 -6.96 0.42 -17.39
C ASP A 76 -6.98 1.80 -16.69
N VAL A 77 -6.73 2.88 -17.42
CA VAL A 77 -6.74 4.24 -16.87
C VAL A 77 -8.11 4.63 -16.33
N SER A 78 -9.19 4.25 -17.04
CA SER A 78 -10.57 4.59 -16.64
C SER A 78 -10.96 4.03 -15.28
N TYR A 79 -10.36 2.91 -14.88
CA TYR A 79 -10.68 2.19 -13.65
C TYR A 79 -9.59 2.27 -12.58
N SER A 80 -8.43 2.83 -12.91
CA SER A 80 -7.31 2.93 -11.99
C SER A 80 -7.34 4.21 -11.16
N GLY A 81 -6.84 4.13 -9.95
CA GLY A 81 -6.74 5.26 -9.06
C GLY A 81 -6.20 4.87 -7.68
N VAL A 82 -5.93 5.89 -6.88
CA VAL A 82 -5.60 5.77 -5.47
C VAL A 82 -6.61 6.55 -4.65
N SER A 83 -7.09 5.96 -3.56
CA SER A 83 -8.11 6.55 -2.69
C SER A 83 -7.78 6.32 -1.23
N ALA A 84 -8.33 7.16 -0.37
CA ALA A 84 -8.26 6.98 1.08
C ALA A 84 -9.56 7.45 1.75
N SER A 85 -9.89 6.85 2.89
CA SER A 85 -10.86 7.39 3.83
C SER A 85 -10.18 8.49 4.65
N TYR A 86 -10.74 9.67 4.61
CA TYR A 86 -10.27 10.84 5.33
C TYR A 86 -11.45 11.49 6.06
N ASN A 87 -11.45 11.47 7.39
CA ASN A 87 -12.54 12.01 8.22
C ASN A 87 -13.92 11.51 7.78
N GLN A 88 -14.06 10.22 7.44
CA GLN A 88 -15.26 9.54 6.94
C GLN A 88 -15.70 9.96 5.52
N GLU A 89 -14.93 10.76 4.82
CA GLU A 89 -15.11 11.05 3.39
C GLU A 89 -14.08 10.25 2.57
N ILE A 90 -14.32 10.08 1.27
CA ILE A 90 -13.41 9.38 0.38
C ILE A 90 -12.73 10.39 -0.52
N GLU A 91 -11.42 10.47 -0.39
CA GLU A 91 -10.55 11.22 -1.29
C GLU A 91 -10.01 10.31 -2.37
N THR A 92 -10.04 10.76 -3.62
CA THR A 92 -9.58 9.95 -4.77
C THR A 92 -8.74 10.78 -5.70
N LEU A 93 -7.62 10.20 -6.12
CA LEU A 93 -6.75 10.72 -7.16
C LEU A 93 -6.71 9.74 -8.33
N SER A 94 -7.04 10.23 -9.53
CA SER A 94 -7.00 9.45 -10.77
C SER A 94 -6.64 10.34 -11.95
N PHE A 95 -6.21 9.73 -13.05
CA PHE A 95 -5.97 10.43 -14.31
C PHE A 95 -7.15 10.23 -15.27
N ILE A 96 -7.40 11.24 -16.11
CA ILE A 96 -8.45 11.17 -17.12
C ILE A 96 -7.92 10.38 -18.32
N PRO A 97 -8.62 9.34 -18.80
CA PRO A 97 -8.27 8.64 -20.02
C PRO A 97 -8.15 9.62 -21.20
N GLY A 98 -7.12 9.46 -22.03
CA GLY A 98 -6.84 10.32 -23.17
C GLY A 98 -6.01 11.58 -22.85
N SER A 99 -5.79 11.91 -21.57
CA SER A 99 -4.86 12.98 -21.16
C SER A 99 -3.40 12.52 -21.02
N LEU A 100 -3.14 11.22 -21.14
CA LEU A 100 -1.84 10.61 -20.88
C LEU A 100 -0.87 10.70 -22.08
N ASN A 101 -0.78 11.87 -22.69
CA ASN A 101 0.14 12.10 -23.80
C ASN A 101 1.49 12.69 -23.33
N ASP A 102 1.57 13.04 -22.05
CA ASP A 102 2.72 13.66 -21.42
C ASP A 102 2.99 13.10 -20.04
N ARG A 103 4.14 13.45 -19.47
CA ARG A 103 4.46 13.19 -18.08
C ARG A 103 3.59 14.08 -17.19
N LEU A 104 2.72 13.45 -16.41
CA LEU A 104 1.83 14.11 -15.45
C LEU A 104 2.23 13.68 -14.04
N GLU A 105 2.02 14.58 -13.09
CA GLU A 105 2.18 14.31 -11.65
C GLU A 105 1.00 14.98 -10.93
N ASN A 106 0.44 14.26 -9.96
CA ASN A 106 -0.61 14.76 -9.09
C ASN A 106 -0.41 14.20 -7.67
N ARG A 107 -0.69 15.00 -6.66
CA ARG A 107 -0.46 14.64 -5.27
C ARG A 107 -1.52 15.23 -4.36
N GLY A 108 -2.05 14.42 -3.45
CA GLY A 108 -2.89 14.84 -2.34
C GLY A 108 -2.24 14.45 -1.01
N SER A 109 -2.33 15.33 -0.03
CA SER A 109 -1.86 15.05 1.34
C SER A 109 -2.95 15.47 2.32
N TYR A 110 -3.37 14.53 3.16
CA TYR A 110 -4.50 14.69 4.05
C TYR A 110 -4.11 14.30 5.47
N SER A 111 -4.35 15.23 6.43
CA SER A 111 -4.05 15.02 7.84
C SER A 111 -5.35 14.98 8.64
N GLY A 112 -5.61 13.86 9.32
CA GLY A 112 -6.82 13.61 10.08
C GLY A 112 -7.01 12.12 10.34
N ALA A 113 -8.24 11.67 10.59
CA ALA A 113 -8.52 10.26 10.79
C ALA A 113 -8.56 9.52 9.44
N ILE A 114 -7.56 8.68 9.22
CA ILE A 114 -7.43 7.82 8.03
C ILE A 114 -7.67 6.37 8.44
N ASP A 115 -8.76 5.79 7.96
CA ASP A 115 -9.15 4.42 8.30
C ASP A 115 -8.63 3.38 7.31
N TRP A 116 -8.43 3.78 6.05
CA TRP A 116 -7.85 2.94 5.01
C TRP A 116 -7.32 3.79 3.84
N ALA A 117 -6.43 3.19 3.07
CA ALA A 117 -6.02 3.70 1.76
C ALA A 117 -5.85 2.56 0.77
N ALA A 118 -6.15 2.79 -0.51
CA ALA A 118 -6.14 1.73 -1.52
C ALA A 118 -5.71 2.24 -2.89
N ILE A 119 -5.04 1.37 -3.64
CA ILE A 119 -4.77 1.52 -5.07
C ILE A 119 -5.56 0.43 -5.79
N ARG A 120 -6.23 0.79 -6.88
CA ARG A 120 -6.96 -0.17 -7.68
C ARG A 120 -6.70 0.00 -9.17
N ASN A 121 -6.90 -1.06 -9.92
CA ASN A 121 -7.18 -1.05 -11.35
C ASN A 121 -8.57 -1.63 -11.62
N LYS A 122 -8.82 -2.11 -12.83
CA LYS A 122 -10.13 -2.66 -13.23
C LYS A 122 -10.50 -3.95 -12.47
N TYR A 123 -9.53 -4.79 -12.13
CA TYR A 123 -9.77 -6.15 -11.61
C TYR A 123 -9.19 -6.39 -10.22
N PHE A 124 -8.21 -5.61 -9.82
CA PHE A 124 -7.48 -5.81 -8.58
C PHE A 124 -7.45 -4.56 -7.72
N ILE A 125 -7.40 -4.79 -6.44
CA ILE A 125 -7.21 -3.77 -5.42
C ILE A 125 -6.10 -4.19 -4.45
N MET A 126 -5.28 -3.24 -4.08
CA MET A 126 -4.41 -3.31 -2.91
C MET A 126 -4.92 -2.27 -1.91
N ALA A 127 -5.27 -2.71 -0.72
CA ALA A 127 -5.73 -1.83 0.34
C ALA A 127 -4.88 -2.00 1.59
N MET A 128 -4.59 -0.89 2.25
CA MET A 128 -3.94 -0.82 3.56
C MET A 128 -4.99 -0.33 4.57
N VAL A 129 -5.24 -1.15 5.59
CA VAL A 129 -6.24 -0.91 6.63
C VAL A 129 -5.53 -0.97 7.98
N PRO A 130 -5.13 0.17 8.56
CA PRO A 130 -4.57 0.19 9.90
C PRO A 130 -5.60 -0.29 10.93
N GLU A 131 -5.16 -0.96 12.00
CA GLU A 131 -6.03 -1.39 13.09
C GLU A 131 -6.59 -0.21 13.90
N SER A 132 -5.87 0.90 13.92
CA SER A 132 -6.31 2.19 14.46
C SER A 132 -6.10 3.25 13.39
N SER A 133 -7.01 4.23 13.28
CA SER A 133 -6.88 5.33 12.33
C SER A 133 -5.52 6.01 12.46
N VAL A 134 -4.83 6.23 11.35
CA VAL A 134 -3.55 6.95 11.31
C VAL A 134 -3.77 8.43 11.00
N GLY A 135 -2.78 9.27 11.32
CA GLY A 135 -2.92 10.72 11.26
C GLY A 135 -2.66 11.36 9.91
N LEU A 136 -2.03 10.64 8.97
CA LEU A 136 -1.61 11.19 7.69
C LEU A 136 -1.71 10.16 6.57
N VAL A 137 -2.25 10.59 5.43
CA VAL A 137 -2.12 9.87 4.15
C VAL A 137 -1.58 10.79 3.06
N VAL A 138 -0.70 10.25 2.24
CA VAL A 138 -0.26 10.89 0.99
C VAL A 138 -0.65 9.99 -0.17
N LEU A 139 -1.40 10.55 -1.11
CA LEU A 139 -1.79 9.92 -2.36
C LEU A 139 -0.97 10.55 -3.47
N ASP A 140 -0.19 9.74 -4.19
CA ASP A 140 0.59 10.21 -5.32
C ASP A 140 0.16 9.50 -6.60
N GLY A 141 0.09 10.25 -7.68
CA GLY A 141 -0.09 9.74 -9.03
C GLY A 141 0.95 10.35 -9.97
N SER A 142 1.59 9.51 -10.73
CA SER A 142 2.51 9.93 -11.78
C SER A 142 2.27 9.11 -13.04
N THR A 143 2.85 9.53 -14.16
CA THR A 143 2.79 8.76 -15.39
C THR A 143 4.18 8.30 -15.79
N LYS A 144 4.30 7.04 -16.18
CA LYS A 144 5.52 6.49 -16.80
C LYS A 144 5.27 6.17 -18.26
N GLN A 145 6.30 6.27 -19.07
CA GLN A 145 6.23 5.91 -20.49
C GLN A 145 5.90 4.42 -20.64
N PHE A 146 4.81 4.11 -21.34
CA PHE A 146 4.33 2.76 -21.63
C PHE A 146 4.73 2.32 -23.04
N THR A 147 4.48 3.19 -24.03
CA THR A 147 4.92 3.04 -25.41
C THR A 147 5.61 4.33 -25.87
N ASN A 148 6.10 4.39 -27.11
CA ASN A 148 6.69 5.62 -27.66
C ASN A 148 5.75 6.84 -27.71
N LYS A 149 4.43 6.62 -27.51
CA LYS A 149 3.40 7.67 -27.61
C LYS A 149 2.42 7.67 -26.44
N GLU A 150 2.49 6.70 -25.56
CA GLU A 150 1.51 6.52 -24.48
C GLU A 150 2.22 6.44 -23.13
N PHE A 151 1.59 7.07 -22.13
CA PHE A 151 2.00 7.00 -20.73
C PHE A 151 0.96 6.21 -19.94
N SER A 152 1.43 5.42 -18.99
CA SER A 152 0.61 4.67 -18.05
C SER A 152 0.66 5.32 -16.68
N PRO A 153 -0.46 5.43 -15.95
CA PRO A 153 -0.43 5.93 -14.60
C PRO A 153 0.26 4.94 -13.66
N VAL A 154 0.94 5.50 -12.69
CA VAL A 154 1.48 4.78 -11.53
C VAL A 154 1.03 5.52 -10.30
N TYR A 155 0.40 4.82 -9.38
CA TYR A 155 -0.06 5.38 -8.13
C TYR A 155 0.78 4.86 -6.97
N SER A 156 0.95 5.70 -5.96
CA SER A 156 1.51 5.30 -4.69
C SER A 156 0.69 5.85 -3.54
N VAL A 157 0.80 5.22 -2.40
CA VAL A 157 0.17 5.65 -1.17
C VAL A 157 1.14 5.51 -0.02
N THR A 158 1.15 6.51 0.85
CA THR A 158 1.93 6.51 2.09
C THR A 158 0.99 6.77 3.25
N LEU A 159 1.05 5.91 4.26
CA LEU A 159 0.39 6.09 5.55
C LEU A 159 1.44 6.39 6.62
N SER A 160 1.12 7.30 7.51
CA SER A 160 1.95 7.61 8.68
C SER A 160 1.09 7.95 9.87
N ASP A 161 1.52 7.56 11.04
CA ASP A 161 0.96 8.09 12.28
C ASP A 161 1.52 9.50 12.51
N ALA A 162 0.65 10.45 12.87
CA ALA A 162 1.06 11.82 13.17
C ALA A 162 1.76 11.93 14.54
N GLU A 163 1.55 10.94 15.41
CA GLU A 163 2.24 10.81 16.68
C GLU A 163 3.29 9.70 16.54
N THR A 164 4.49 9.92 17.09
CA THR A 164 5.56 8.92 17.14
C THR A 164 5.07 7.66 17.84
N SER A 165 4.39 6.81 17.10
CA SER A 165 3.89 5.53 17.59
C SER A 165 5.03 4.53 17.65
N GLN A 166 5.24 3.92 18.82
CA GLN A 166 6.22 2.83 18.95
C GLN A 166 5.78 1.55 18.24
N ASN A 167 4.50 1.44 17.91
CA ASN A 167 3.93 0.26 17.27
C ASN A 167 2.89 0.67 16.22
N MET A 168 2.88 -0.05 15.10
CA MET A 168 1.89 0.10 14.03
C MET A 168 1.43 -1.28 13.56
N SER A 169 0.12 -1.50 13.56
CA SER A 169 -0.50 -2.72 13.02
C SER A 169 -1.35 -2.35 11.81
N ILE A 170 -1.09 -3.01 10.68
CA ILE A 170 -1.77 -2.77 9.42
C ILE A 170 -2.12 -4.09 8.75
N ASN A 171 -3.34 -4.20 8.29
CA ASN A 171 -3.80 -5.26 7.42
C ASN A 171 -3.68 -4.81 5.96
N THR A 172 -3.03 -5.59 5.12
CA THR A 172 -2.95 -5.33 3.70
C THR A 172 -3.77 -6.37 2.95
N TYR A 173 -4.79 -5.94 2.23
CA TYR A 173 -5.51 -6.78 1.28
C TYR A 173 -4.85 -6.65 -0.09
N PHE A 174 -4.61 -7.76 -0.76
CA PHE A 174 -4.10 -7.79 -2.12
C PHE A 174 -4.82 -8.88 -2.90
N GLY A 175 -5.83 -8.49 -3.67
CA GLY A 175 -6.68 -9.48 -4.33
C GLY A 175 -7.60 -8.89 -5.40
N PRO A 176 -8.50 -9.73 -5.94
CA PRO A 176 -9.50 -9.29 -6.91
C PRO A 176 -10.44 -8.24 -6.31
N LEU A 177 -10.90 -7.34 -7.18
CA LEU A 177 -11.95 -6.37 -6.85
C LEU A 177 -13.31 -7.08 -6.95
N ASP A 178 -13.56 -8.00 -6.02
CA ASP A 178 -14.79 -8.79 -5.94
C ASP A 178 -15.50 -8.47 -4.63
N ILE A 179 -16.74 -7.98 -4.75
CA ILE A 179 -17.56 -7.53 -3.61
C ILE A 179 -17.84 -8.68 -2.63
N ASP A 180 -17.83 -9.92 -3.10
CA ASP A 180 -18.08 -11.11 -2.28
C ASP A 180 -16.87 -11.55 -1.43
N ASN A 181 -15.70 -10.92 -1.64
CA ASN A 181 -14.44 -11.24 -0.97
C ASN A 181 -13.86 -10.08 -0.12
N ILE A 182 -14.62 -9.00 0.07
CA ILE A 182 -14.21 -7.85 0.89
C ILE A 182 -15.00 -7.83 2.20
#